data_4e87a7f10ea1978b37a38fa12a8d1c05
#
_entry.id   4e87a7f10ea1978b37a38fa12a8d1c05
#
_cell.length_a   1.000
_cell.length_b   1.000
_cell.length_c   1.000
_cell.angle_alpha   90.00
_cell.angle_beta   90.00
_cell.angle_gamma   90.00
#
_symmetry.space_group_name_H-M   'P 1'
#
loop_
_entity.id
_entity.type
_entity.pdbx_description
1 polymer ?
#
loop_
_entity_poly.entity_id
_entity_poly.type
_entity_poly.pdbx_seq_one_letter_code
_entity_poly.pdbx_strand_id
1 'polypeptide(L)'
;PGFVEVLASRIGTVQTADVDGPLGNPVRARWLLDGTAAYIESAQACGLHLLDGPPTALSALKASSYGVGQLVDAALDSGARTMFVGLGGSSCTDGGRAMIRALGGLGSAVARLADIDLVAASDVENPLLGEWGAARVFGPQKGADADTVARLEELNTDWAAVLSAAGHEVAELSGAGAAGGLGAALFALGGRQLPGAVVVAERTGQQELLNSVDLVLTGEGKFDSQSLRGKLVARIAAAGGATGIETIVLAGQVTLSADELASAGISSAHSISEFAGSVDLAMSDAANQLERLAARVAADVAETAVERGGEREE
;
A
#
# COMPACT_ATOMS: atom_id res chain seq x y z
N PRO A 1 1.61 4.70 -2.53
CA PRO A 1 1.40 6.07 -2.03
C PRO A 1 -0.08 6.37 -1.91
N GLY A 2 -0.43 7.31 -0.97
CA GLY A 2 -1.82 7.67 -0.70
C GLY A 2 -2.38 7.10 0.60
N PHE A 3 -1.60 6.32 1.34
CA PHE A 3 -2.02 5.71 2.61
C PHE A 3 -2.45 6.76 3.65
N VAL A 4 -1.64 7.79 3.84
CA VAL A 4 -1.96 8.91 4.75
C VAL A 4 -3.15 9.73 4.23
N GLU A 5 -3.22 9.99 2.94
CA GLU A 5 -4.28 10.81 2.34
C GLU A 5 -5.66 10.15 2.46
N VAL A 6 -5.74 8.86 2.17
CA VAL A 6 -6.99 8.08 2.28
C VAL A 6 -7.47 8.05 3.73
N LEU A 7 -6.61 7.76 4.68
CA LEU A 7 -6.97 7.74 6.10
C LEU A 7 -7.38 9.12 6.61
N ALA A 8 -6.65 10.18 6.22
CA ALA A 8 -6.94 11.55 6.62
C ALA A 8 -8.30 12.07 6.14
N SER A 9 -8.90 11.43 5.14
CA SER A 9 -10.27 11.76 4.69
C SER A 9 -11.36 11.33 5.69
N ARG A 10 -11.02 10.48 6.65
CA ARG A 10 -11.98 9.86 7.59
C ARG A 10 -11.59 9.97 9.05
N ILE A 11 -10.30 9.93 9.37
CA ILE A 11 -9.80 9.87 10.74
C ILE A 11 -8.65 10.85 10.97
N GLY A 12 -8.43 11.18 12.23
CA GLY A 12 -7.23 11.84 12.73
C GLY A 12 -6.96 13.26 12.22
N THR A 13 -5.76 13.71 12.47
CA THR A 13 -5.26 15.03 12.05
C THR A 13 -3.91 14.89 11.38
N VAL A 14 -3.77 15.50 10.20
CA VAL A 14 -2.51 15.50 9.45
C VAL A 14 -1.46 16.32 10.20
N GLN A 15 -0.33 15.70 10.46
CA GLN A 15 0.88 16.29 11.00
C GLN A 15 1.91 16.48 9.87
N THR A 16 2.89 17.35 10.12
CA THR A 16 4.02 17.54 9.20
C THR A 16 5.32 17.54 9.98
N ALA A 17 6.38 16.99 9.39
CA ALA A 17 7.74 17.07 9.90
C ALA A 17 8.71 17.37 8.76
N ASP A 18 9.72 18.19 9.03
CA ASP A 18 10.83 18.37 8.11
C ASP A 18 11.85 17.27 8.38
N VAL A 19 12.08 16.42 7.37
CA VAL A 19 12.91 15.20 7.46
C VAL A 19 13.86 15.10 6.28
N ASP A 20 14.83 14.22 6.35
CA ASP A 20 15.71 13.93 5.22
C ASP A 20 14.94 13.13 4.15
N GLY A 21 15.00 13.62 2.93
CA GLY A 21 14.56 12.89 1.74
C GLY A 21 15.52 11.74 1.39
N PRO A 22 15.22 10.99 0.32
CA PRO A 22 15.98 9.80 -0.03
C PRO A 22 17.47 10.07 -0.31
N LEU A 23 17.81 11.24 -0.81
CA LEU A 23 19.19 11.62 -1.11
C LEU A 23 19.77 12.63 -0.11
N GLY A 24 19.12 12.83 1.04
CA GLY A 24 19.57 13.73 2.10
C GLY A 24 19.09 15.17 1.97
N ASN A 25 18.38 15.53 0.91
CA ASN A 25 17.75 16.84 0.81
C ASN A 25 16.55 16.92 1.77
N PRO A 26 16.33 18.06 2.47
CA PRO A 26 15.20 18.19 3.38
C PRO A 26 13.88 18.13 2.61
N VAL A 27 12.91 17.38 3.14
CA VAL A 27 11.55 17.28 2.62
C VAL A 27 10.56 17.49 3.75
N ARG A 28 9.43 18.12 3.43
CA ARG A 28 8.32 18.27 4.35
C ARG A 28 7.36 17.11 4.19
N ALA A 29 7.50 16.12 5.08
CA ALA A 29 6.74 14.89 5.06
C ALA A 29 5.45 15.03 5.88
N ARG A 30 4.37 14.40 5.39
CA ARG A 30 3.06 14.34 6.06
C ARG A 30 2.88 12.97 6.70
N TRP A 31 2.27 12.95 7.87
CA TRP A 31 1.83 11.75 8.56
C TRP A 31 0.53 12.06 9.31
N LEU A 32 -0.17 11.04 9.81
CA LEU A 32 -1.46 11.22 10.44
C LEU A 32 -1.40 10.78 11.91
N LEU A 33 -2.00 11.55 12.80
CA LEU A 33 -2.20 11.20 14.20
C LEU A 33 -3.70 11.12 14.50
N ASP A 34 -4.13 9.97 15.03
CA ASP A 34 -5.49 9.74 15.49
C ASP A 34 -5.46 9.18 16.92
N GLY A 35 -5.76 10.03 17.89
CA GLY A 35 -5.55 9.71 19.30
C GLY A 35 -4.08 9.36 19.58
N THR A 36 -3.80 8.10 19.90
CA THR A 36 -2.45 7.56 20.08
C THR A 36 -1.98 6.67 18.93
N ALA A 37 -2.71 6.63 17.83
CA ALA A 37 -2.32 5.90 16.63
C ALA A 37 -1.69 6.84 15.60
N ALA A 38 -0.47 6.52 15.16
CA ALA A 38 0.24 7.23 14.10
C ALA A 38 0.23 6.41 12.81
N TYR A 39 0.00 7.09 11.67
CA TYR A 39 0.05 6.48 10.34
C TYR A 39 1.10 7.21 9.52
N ILE A 40 2.15 6.49 9.19
CA ILE A 40 3.32 6.97 8.47
C ILE A 40 3.34 6.29 7.11
N GLU A 41 3.58 7.04 6.06
CA GLU A 41 3.83 6.51 4.73
C GLU A 41 5.31 6.69 4.39
N SER A 42 6.05 5.60 4.22
CA SER A 42 7.49 5.64 3.95
C SER A 42 7.84 6.50 2.73
N ALA A 43 6.96 6.52 1.72
CA ALA A 43 7.13 7.33 0.52
C ALA A 43 7.13 8.85 0.77
N GLN A 44 6.61 9.33 1.89
CA GLN A 44 6.65 10.75 2.26
C GLN A 44 8.09 11.21 2.59
N ALA A 45 8.97 10.30 3.02
CA ALA A 45 10.36 10.58 3.35
C ALA A 45 11.35 9.92 2.38
N CYS A 46 11.03 8.74 1.83
CA CYS A 46 11.94 8.03 0.93
C CYS A 46 11.26 7.55 -0.36
N GLY A 47 10.29 8.33 -0.88
CA GLY A 47 9.55 7.99 -2.10
C GLY A 47 10.33 8.15 -3.39
N LEU A 48 9.96 7.36 -4.42
CA LEU A 48 10.52 7.52 -5.78
C LEU A 48 10.23 8.91 -6.37
N HIS A 49 9.10 9.51 -6.04
CA HIS A 49 8.71 10.85 -6.49
C HIS A 49 9.53 11.99 -5.87
N LEU A 50 10.34 11.69 -4.85
CA LEU A 50 11.26 12.64 -4.20
C LEU A 50 12.66 12.63 -4.82
N LEU A 51 12.88 11.82 -5.85
CA LEU A 51 14.12 11.85 -6.64
C LEU A 51 14.05 12.99 -7.65
N ASP A 52 15.18 13.63 -7.91
CA ASP A 52 15.34 14.76 -8.86
C ASP A 52 15.33 14.26 -10.33
N GLY A 53 14.43 13.35 -10.68
CA GLY A 53 14.30 12.77 -12.02
C GLY A 53 14.12 11.26 -12.00
N PRO A 54 14.26 10.58 -13.16
CA PRO A 54 14.15 9.15 -13.25
C PRO A 54 15.17 8.44 -12.34
N PRO A 55 14.80 7.32 -11.71
CA PRO A 55 15.71 6.54 -10.89
C PRO A 55 16.94 6.06 -11.68
N THR A 56 18.11 6.10 -11.06
CA THR A 56 19.39 5.66 -11.61
C THR A 56 20.10 4.70 -10.68
N ALA A 57 21.13 3.98 -11.16
CA ALA A 57 21.99 3.14 -10.34
C ALA A 57 22.57 3.89 -9.14
N LEU A 58 22.98 5.15 -9.35
CA LEU A 58 23.53 5.99 -8.30
C LEU A 58 22.45 6.35 -7.25
N SER A 59 21.25 6.74 -7.67
CA SER A 59 20.16 7.01 -6.73
C SER A 59 19.73 5.76 -5.98
N ALA A 60 19.68 4.58 -6.63
CA ALA A 60 19.35 3.31 -6.00
C ALA A 60 20.34 2.93 -4.88
N LEU A 61 21.63 3.16 -5.09
CA LEU A 61 22.67 2.93 -4.07
C LEU A 61 22.65 3.94 -2.92
N LYS A 62 22.25 5.17 -3.18
CA LYS A 62 22.32 6.28 -2.19
C LYS A 62 21.01 6.49 -1.45
N ALA A 63 19.89 6.07 -2.03
CA ALA A 63 18.58 6.29 -1.42
C ALA A 63 18.50 5.68 -0.02
N SER A 64 18.06 6.48 0.92
CA SER A 64 18.13 6.24 2.36
C SER A 64 16.74 6.23 2.99
N SER A 65 16.53 5.33 3.94
CA SER A 65 15.35 5.30 4.80
C SER A 65 15.45 6.22 6.03
N TYR A 66 16.47 7.08 6.13
CA TYR A 66 16.74 7.89 7.32
C TYR A 66 15.56 8.75 7.74
N GLY A 67 14.94 9.45 6.79
CA GLY A 67 13.77 10.29 7.04
C GLY A 67 12.54 9.52 7.53
N VAL A 68 12.42 8.23 7.20
CA VAL A 68 11.37 7.38 7.79
C VAL A 68 11.58 7.22 9.30
N GLY A 69 12.83 7.05 9.74
CA GLY A 69 13.17 7.02 11.15
C GLY A 69 12.88 8.35 11.86
N GLN A 70 13.11 9.48 11.19
CA GLN A 70 12.75 10.80 11.74
C GLN A 70 11.22 10.97 11.85
N LEU A 71 10.42 10.41 10.93
CA LEU A 71 8.95 10.37 11.05
C LEU A 71 8.50 9.50 12.22
N VAL A 72 9.11 8.33 12.43
CA VAL A 72 8.86 7.47 13.59
C VAL A 72 9.21 8.21 14.89
N ASP A 73 10.32 8.94 14.92
CA ASP A 73 10.75 9.77 16.04
C ASP A 73 9.71 10.86 16.37
N ALA A 74 9.25 11.60 15.36
CA ALA A 74 8.22 12.62 15.51
C ALA A 74 6.89 12.04 16.04
N ALA A 75 6.53 10.83 15.60
CA ALA A 75 5.34 10.14 16.10
C ALA A 75 5.48 9.71 17.55
N LEU A 76 6.65 9.22 17.97
CA LEU A 76 6.97 8.91 19.38
C LEU A 76 6.86 10.16 20.25
N ASP A 77 7.44 11.27 19.82
CA ASP A 77 7.40 12.56 20.53
C ASP A 77 5.97 13.10 20.67
N SER A 78 5.09 12.75 19.71
CA SER A 78 3.66 13.09 19.74
C SER A 78 2.83 12.15 20.62
N GLY A 79 3.45 11.18 21.29
CA GLY A 79 2.81 10.26 22.23
C GLY A 79 2.13 9.07 21.58
N ALA A 80 2.51 8.70 20.35
CA ALA A 80 1.98 7.52 19.68
C ALA A 80 2.27 6.23 20.48
N ARG A 81 1.29 5.31 20.53
CA ARG A 81 1.38 3.98 21.13
C ARG A 81 1.14 2.86 20.12
N THR A 82 0.52 3.18 19.03
CA THR A 82 0.37 2.30 17.86
C THR A 82 0.90 3.02 16.65
N MET A 83 1.70 2.37 15.82
CA MET A 83 2.25 2.96 14.59
C MET A 83 2.00 2.04 13.40
N PHE A 84 1.38 2.58 12.37
CA PHE A 84 1.21 1.92 11.08
C PHE A 84 2.15 2.57 10.07
N VAL A 85 3.07 1.79 9.51
CA VAL A 85 4.05 2.25 8.53
C VAL A 85 3.72 1.64 7.17
N GLY A 86 3.16 2.44 6.26
CA GLY A 86 2.87 2.06 4.88
C GLY A 86 4.15 1.97 4.05
N LEU A 87 4.38 0.82 3.43
CA LEU A 87 5.65 0.49 2.78
C LEU A 87 5.65 0.63 1.24
N GLY A 88 4.60 1.22 0.65
CA GLY A 88 4.50 1.43 -0.79
C GLY A 88 5.33 2.61 -1.30
N GLY A 89 5.83 2.51 -2.55
CA GLY A 89 6.39 3.64 -3.30
C GLY A 89 7.80 4.10 -2.90
N SER A 90 8.55 3.31 -2.12
CA SER A 90 9.89 3.65 -1.65
C SER A 90 10.96 3.61 -2.76
N SER A 91 11.96 4.47 -2.66
CA SER A 91 13.17 4.49 -3.51
C SER A 91 14.38 3.78 -2.87
N CYS A 92 14.40 3.65 -1.54
CA CYS A 92 15.52 3.05 -0.81
C CYS A 92 15.55 1.52 -0.92
N THR A 93 16.76 0.93 -0.80
CA THR A 93 17.00 -0.51 -0.69
C THR A 93 18.14 -0.74 0.33
N ASP A 94 18.04 -0.10 1.48
CA ASP A 94 19.07 -0.07 2.51
C ASP A 94 18.77 -0.98 3.72
N GLY A 95 17.81 -1.93 3.57
CA GLY A 95 17.41 -2.83 4.65
C GLY A 95 16.75 -2.13 5.83
N GLY A 96 16.34 -0.86 5.69
CA GLY A 96 15.86 -0.02 6.80
C GLY A 96 16.95 0.37 7.79
N ARG A 97 18.23 0.12 7.46
CA ARG A 97 19.37 0.43 8.33
C ARG A 97 19.45 1.91 8.68
N ALA A 98 19.17 2.78 7.71
CA ALA A 98 19.23 4.21 7.97
C ALA A 98 18.05 4.68 8.86
N MET A 99 16.88 4.09 8.76
CA MET A 99 15.75 4.32 9.69
C MET A 99 16.18 4.00 11.14
N ILE A 100 16.77 2.82 11.36
CA ILE A 100 17.28 2.42 12.69
C ILE A 100 18.37 3.37 13.19
N ARG A 101 19.25 3.84 12.29
CA ARG A 101 20.28 4.84 12.64
C ARG A 101 19.67 6.18 13.08
N ALA A 102 18.60 6.64 12.44
CA ALA A 102 17.89 7.86 12.84
C ALA A 102 17.29 7.76 14.24
N LEU A 103 16.92 6.55 14.67
CA LEU A 103 16.41 6.26 16.00
C LEU A 103 17.51 6.04 17.07
N GLY A 104 18.77 6.30 16.75
CA GLY A 104 19.91 6.19 17.66
C GLY A 104 20.60 4.82 17.64
N GLY A 105 20.39 4.02 16.59
CA GLY A 105 20.92 2.67 16.42
C GLY A 105 20.01 1.58 16.97
N LEU A 106 20.35 0.30 16.70
CA LEU A 106 19.45 -0.84 16.94
C LEU A 106 19.01 -0.96 18.41
N GLY A 107 19.94 -0.92 19.34
CA GLY A 107 19.61 -1.05 20.77
C GLY A 107 18.71 0.09 21.29
N SER A 108 18.97 1.33 20.85
CA SER A 108 18.13 2.50 21.18
C SER A 108 16.74 2.35 20.55
N ALA A 109 16.67 1.99 19.28
CA ALA A 109 15.41 1.83 18.56
C ALA A 109 14.52 0.73 19.17
N VAL A 110 15.10 -0.43 19.50
CA VAL A 110 14.40 -1.53 20.20
C VAL A 110 13.86 -1.06 21.55
N ALA A 111 14.67 -0.38 22.36
CA ALA A 111 14.24 0.11 23.65
C ALA A 111 13.12 1.16 23.56
N ARG A 112 13.20 2.08 22.59
CA ARG A 112 12.21 3.15 22.39
C ARG A 112 10.87 2.66 21.85
N LEU A 113 10.87 1.55 21.10
CA LEU A 113 9.70 0.97 20.46
C LEU A 113 9.15 -0.25 21.22
N ALA A 114 9.73 -0.64 22.34
CA ALA A 114 9.36 -1.84 23.09
C ALA A 114 7.87 -1.88 23.53
N ASP A 115 7.28 -0.71 23.83
CA ASP A 115 5.88 -0.58 24.25
C ASP A 115 4.97 -0.04 23.14
N ILE A 116 5.44 -0.07 21.88
CA ILE A 116 4.69 0.42 20.72
C ILE A 116 4.15 -0.77 19.93
N ASP A 117 2.84 -0.79 19.66
CA ASP A 117 2.26 -1.70 18.66
C ASP A 117 2.63 -1.22 17.26
N LEU A 118 3.66 -1.86 16.68
CA LEU A 118 4.25 -1.48 15.42
C LEU A 118 3.76 -2.38 14.28
N VAL A 119 3.19 -1.77 13.24
CA VAL A 119 2.61 -2.47 12.11
C VAL A 119 3.27 -2.03 10.81
N ALA A 120 3.84 -2.97 10.08
CA ALA A 120 4.27 -2.83 8.70
C ALA A 120 3.05 -3.03 7.78
N ALA A 121 2.48 -1.96 7.25
CA ALA A 121 1.33 -2.03 6.34
C ALA A 121 1.82 -2.31 4.90
N SER A 122 1.77 -3.59 4.50
CA SER A 122 2.29 -4.06 3.22
C SER A 122 1.65 -5.37 2.79
N ASP A 123 1.41 -5.51 1.48
CA ASP A 123 0.96 -6.75 0.84
C ASP A 123 2.12 -7.54 0.18
N VAL A 124 3.36 -7.07 0.36
CA VAL A 124 4.57 -7.72 -0.16
C VAL A 124 4.97 -8.87 0.73
N GLU A 125 5.20 -10.04 0.15
CA GLU A 125 5.61 -11.27 0.86
C GLU A 125 7.09 -11.61 0.70
N ASN A 126 7.82 -10.86 -0.11
CA ASN A 126 9.22 -11.10 -0.42
C ASN A 126 10.12 -11.03 0.82
N PRO A 127 11.09 -11.95 0.97
CA PRO A 127 12.11 -11.88 2.02
C PRO A 127 13.09 -10.73 1.74
N LEU A 128 13.98 -10.47 2.68
CA LEU A 128 15.02 -9.44 2.50
C LEU A 128 16.05 -9.84 1.43
N LEU A 129 16.45 -11.11 1.41
CA LEU A 129 17.58 -11.62 0.64
C LEU A 129 17.17 -12.70 -0.38
N GLY A 130 18.10 -13.05 -1.28
CA GLY A 130 17.99 -14.14 -2.23
C GLY A 130 17.30 -13.78 -3.54
N GLU A 131 16.92 -14.79 -4.30
CA GLU A 131 16.33 -14.63 -5.65
C GLU A 131 15.06 -13.77 -5.61
N TRP A 132 14.25 -13.92 -4.57
CA TRP A 132 13.00 -13.19 -4.35
C TRP A 132 13.17 -12.01 -3.38
N GLY A 133 14.41 -11.65 -3.05
CA GLY A 133 14.77 -10.63 -2.09
C GLY A 133 14.54 -9.20 -2.59
N ALA A 134 14.62 -8.28 -1.64
CA ALA A 134 14.37 -6.84 -1.84
C ALA A 134 15.17 -6.23 -2.98
N ALA A 135 16.48 -6.52 -3.06
CA ALA A 135 17.36 -5.95 -4.05
C ALA A 135 17.07 -6.48 -5.46
N ARG A 136 16.87 -7.80 -5.60
CA ARG A 136 16.68 -8.45 -6.89
C ARG A 136 15.32 -8.16 -7.51
N VAL A 137 14.25 -8.19 -6.70
CA VAL A 137 12.90 -8.02 -7.20
C VAL A 137 12.56 -6.53 -7.39
N PHE A 138 12.93 -5.68 -6.46
CA PHE A 138 12.51 -4.27 -6.46
C PHE A 138 13.60 -3.27 -6.84
N GLY A 139 14.87 -3.69 -6.87
CA GLY A 139 16.00 -2.84 -7.27
C GLY A 139 15.87 -2.26 -8.69
N PRO A 140 15.53 -3.07 -9.71
CA PRO A 140 15.43 -2.60 -11.09
C PRO A 140 14.45 -1.43 -11.28
N GLN A 141 13.26 -1.47 -10.68
CA GLN A 141 12.29 -0.37 -10.76
C GLN A 141 12.74 0.90 -10.01
N LYS A 142 13.76 0.78 -9.16
CA LYS A 142 14.40 1.89 -8.44
C LYS A 142 15.68 2.38 -9.14
N GLY A 143 15.92 1.91 -10.37
CA GLY A 143 17.04 2.33 -11.21
C GLY A 143 18.31 1.49 -11.07
N ALA A 144 18.30 0.39 -10.30
CA ALA A 144 19.46 -0.48 -10.16
C ALA A 144 19.68 -1.32 -11.42
N ASP A 145 20.88 -1.26 -11.99
CA ASP A 145 21.38 -2.23 -12.96
C ASP A 145 21.87 -3.52 -12.25
N ALA A 146 22.33 -4.50 -13.01
CA ALA A 146 22.73 -5.79 -12.47
C ALA A 146 23.85 -5.70 -11.41
N ASP A 147 24.84 -4.84 -11.64
CA ASP A 147 25.96 -4.64 -10.71
C ASP A 147 25.47 -3.93 -9.43
N THR A 148 24.59 -2.96 -9.59
CA THR A 148 23.97 -2.26 -8.46
C THR A 148 23.08 -3.19 -7.64
N VAL A 149 22.30 -4.07 -8.29
CA VAL A 149 21.49 -5.09 -7.60
C VAL A 149 22.40 -6.04 -6.79
N ALA A 150 23.49 -6.51 -7.37
CA ALA A 150 24.46 -7.35 -6.65
C ALA A 150 25.03 -6.63 -5.43
N ARG A 151 25.38 -5.34 -5.58
CA ARG A 151 25.90 -4.54 -4.48
C ARG A 151 24.88 -4.27 -3.37
N LEU A 152 23.64 -4.01 -3.72
CA LEU A 152 22.55 -3.86 -2.76
C LEU A 152 22.26 -5.14 -2.00
N GLU A 153 22.33 -6.29 -2.67
CA GLU A 153 22.19 -7.61 -2.06
C GLU A 153 23.30 -7.87 -1.03
N GLU A 154 24.57 -7.58 -1.37
CA GLU A 154 25.68 -7.68 -0.42
C GLU A 154 25.46 -6.80 0.81
N LEU A 155 25.08 -5.53 0.62
CA LEU A 155 24.82 -4.59 1.73
C LEU A 155 23.67 -5.03 2.63
N ASN A 156 22.62 -5.63 2.04
CA ASN A 156 21.50 -6.19 2.82
C ASN A 156 21.91 -7.50 3.52
N THR A 157 22.79 -8.31 2.92
CA THR A 157 23.35 -9.52 3.57
C THR A 157 24.17 -9.15 4.79
N ASP A 158 25.07 -8.17 4.66
CA ASP A 158 25.86 -7.66 5.80
C ASP A 158 24.94 -7.11 6.91
N TRP A 159 23.87 -6.42 6.52
CA TRP A 159 22.90 -5.88 7.48
C TRP A 159 22.09 -6.98 8.16
N ALA A 160 21.65 -8.00 7.43
CA ALA A 160 20.95 -9.15 7.99
C ALA A 160 21.83 -9.88 9.02
N ALA A 161 23.13 -10.02 8.75
CA ALA A 161 24.08 -10.59 9.72
C ALA A 161 24.19 -9.76 11.00
N VAL A 162 24.15 -8.44 10.91
CA VAL A 162 24.12 -7.55 12.09
C VAL A 162 22.83 -7.75 12.89
N LEU A 163 21.69 -7.86 12.23
CA LEU A 163 20.40 -8.10 12.90
C LEU A 163 20.38 -9.47 13.59
N SER A 164 20.82 -10.52 12.89
CA SER A 164 20.93 -11.89 13.43
C SER A 164 21.87 -11.96 14.64
N ALA A 165 23.05 -11.34 14.56
CA ALA A 165 23.99 -11.27 15.68
C ALA A 165 23.41 -10.54 16.92
N ALA A 166 22.43 -9.69 16.73
CA ALA A 166 21.68 -9.03 17.80
C ALA A 166 20.44 -9.83 18.27
N GLY A 167 20.19 -11.01 17.71
CA GLY A 167 19.08 -11.90 18.06
C GLY A 167 17.80 -11.68 17.25
N HIS A 168 17.86 -10.95 16.13
CA HIS A 168 16.72 -10.69 15.27
C HIS A 168 16.82 -11.45 13.95
N GLU A 169 16.25 -12.66 13.89
CA GLU A 169 16.22 -13.52 12.73
C GLU A 169 15.05 -13.14 11.80
N VAL A 170 15.17 -12.02 11.09
CA VAL A 170 14.07 -11.42 10.34
C VAL A 170 14.24 -11.47 8.81
N ALA A 171 15.41 -11.82 8.31
CA ALA A 171 15.73 -11.71 6.89
C ALA A 171 14.85 -12.60 5.99
N GLU A 172 14.50 -13.80 6.45
CA GLU A 172 13.68 -14.78 5.73
C GLU A 172 12.17 -14.63 5.98
N LEU A 173 11.77 -13.69 6.83
CA LEU A 173 10.35 -13.50 7.12
C LEU A 173 9.62 -12.96 5.88
N SER A 174 8.40 -13.43 5.66
CA SER A 174 7.50 -12.89 4.66
C SER A 174 7.28 -11.40 4.91
N GLY A 175 7.51 -10.56 3.88
CA GLY A 175 7.42 -9.11 3.98
C GLY A 175 8.69 -8.39 4.45
N ALA A 176 9.75 -9.10 4.83
CA ALA A 176 11.02 -8.49 5.24
C ALA A 176 11.63 -7.62 4.14
N GLY A 177 11.45 -8.01 2.86
CA GLY A 177 11.93 -7.27 1.69
C GLY A 177 11.09 -6.06 1.31
N ALA A 178 9.93 -5.85 1.93
CA ALA A 178 9.05 -4.72 1.61
C ALA A 178 9.79 -3.38 1.78
N ALA A 179 9.53 -2.46 0.83
CA ALA A 179 10.19 -1.15 0.78
C ALA A 179 11.71 -1.20 0.86
N GLY A 180 12.33 -2.19 0.17
CA GLY A 180 13.79 -2.32 0.13
C GLY A 180 14.42 -2.77 1.45
N GLY A 181 13.64 -3.50 2.25
CA GLY A 181 14.06 -4.05 3.54
C GLY A 181 13.63 -3.23 4.77
N LEU A 182 12.84 -2.16 4.59
CA LEU A 182 12.19 -1.50 5.73
C LEU A 182 11.33 -2.48 6.54
N GLY A 183 10.71 -3.49 5.86
CA GLY A 183 9.99 -4.57 6.53
C GLY A 183 10.85 -5.31 7.54
N ALA A 184 12.06 -5.74 7.16
CA ALA A 184 13.01 -6.42 8.06
C ALA A 184 13.37 -5.54 9.27
N ALA A 185 13.63 -4.24 9.05
CA ALA A 185 13.92 -3.32 10.13
C ALA A 185 12.75 -3.18 11.11
N LEU A 186 11.52 -3.04 10.62
CA LEU A 186 10.32 -2.96 11.45
C LEU A 186 10.09 -4.27 12.24
N PHE A 187 10.36 -5.43 11.64
CA PHE A 187 10.26 -6.71 12.34
C PHE A 187 11.32 -6.85 13.44
N ALA A 188 12.57 -6.40 13.18
CA ALA A 188 13.62 -6.37 14.20
C ALA A 188 13.27 -5.45 15.38
N LEU A 189 12.39 -4.47 15.18
CA LEU A 189 11.87 -3.59 16.22
C LEU A 189 10.58 -4.12 16.87
N GLY A 190 10.23 -5.40 16.64
CA GLY A 190 9.05 -6.03 17.23
C GLY A 190 7.76 -5.83 16.44
N GLY A 191 7.85 -5.25 15.24
CA GLY A 191 6.70 -5.02 14.37
C GLY A 191 6.14 -6.30 13.76
N ARG A 192 4.87 -6.25 13.37
CA ARG A 192 4.16 -7.29 12.62
C ARG A 192 3.64 -6.76 11.30
N GLN A 193 3.44 -7.64 10.33
CA GLN A 193 2.85 -7.26 9.06
C GLN A 193 1.32 -7.34 9.09
N LEU A 194 0.68 -6.34 8.46
CA LEU A 194 -0.72 -6.41 8.03
C LEU A 194 -0.84 -5.90 6.59
N PRO A 195 -1.76 -6.46 5.79
CA PRO A 195 -2.08 -5.91 4.48
C PRO A 195 -2.55 -4.46 4.58
N GLY A 196 -2.02 -3.59 3.71
CA GLY A 196 -2.37 -2.17 3.73
C GLY A 196 -3.87 -1.91 3.55
N ALA A 197 -4.54 -2.70 2.69
CA ALA A 197 -5.98 -2.63 2.48
C ALA A 197 -6.79 -3.00 3.74
N VAL A 198 -6.30 -3.96 4.56
CA VAL A 198 -6.94 -4.32 5.84
C VAL A 198 -6.86 -3.17 6.81
N VAL A 199 -5.67 -2.56 6.96
CA VAL A 199 -5.49 -1.40 7.84
C VAL A 199 -6.43 -0.26 7.44
N VAL A 200 -6.51 0.07 6.15
CA VAL A 200 -7.41 1.12 5.66
C VAL A 200 -8.86 0.76 5.94
N ALA A 201 -9.30 -0.46 5.61
CA ALA A 201 -10.67 -0.90 5.80
C ALA A 201 -11.11 -0.82 7.27
N GLU A 202 -10.30 -1.34 8.18
CA GLU A 202 -10.59 -1.31 9.62
C GLU A 202 -10.63 0.13 10.17
N ARG A 203 -9.66 0.96 9.78
CA ARG A 203 -9.54 2.32 10.31
C ARG A 203 -10.55 3.30 9.74
N THR A 204 -11.05 3.06 8.54
CA THR A 204 -12.11 3.90 7.93
C THR A 204 -13.53 3.41 8.22
N GLY A 205 -13.70 2.32 8.99
CA GLY A 205 -15.02 1.76 9.29
C GLY A 205 -15.70 1.17 8.06
N GLN A 206 -14.92 0.55 7.13
CA GLN A 206 -15.46 0.04 5.87
C GLN A 206 -16.62 -0.95 6.09
N GLN A 207 -16.53 -1.80 7.13
CA GLN A 207 -17.60 -2.78 7.39
C GLN A 207 -18.91 -2.12 7.79
N GLU A 208 -18.87 -1.09 8.63
CA GLU A 208 -20.04 -0.31 9.01
C GLU A 208 -20.63 0.42 7.81
N LEU A 209 -19.78 0.97 6.94
CA LEU A 209 -20.24 1.59 5.70
C LEU A 209 -20.92 0.58 4.78
N LEU A 210 -20.33 -0.59 4.59
CA LEU A 210 -20.93 -1.65 3.78
C LEU A 210 -22.31 -2.06 4.31
N ASN A 211 -22.50 -2.13 5.62
CA ASN A 211 -23.79 -2.46 6.23
C ASN A 211 -24.87 -1.37 6.04
N SER A 212 -24.50 -0.19 5.54
CA SER A 212 -25.39 0.97 5.39
C SER A 212 -25.68 1.35 3.93
N VAL A 213 -25.21 0.55 2.96
CA VAL A 213 -25.38 0.83 1.53
C VAL A 213 -26.12 -0.31 0.84
N ASP A 214 -26.79 -0.01 -0.25
CA ASP A 214 -27.52 -0.98 -1.07
C ASP A 214 -26.69 -1.48 -2.25
N LEU A 215 -25.63 -0.75 -2.61
CA LEU A 215 -24.78 -1.02 -3.75
C LEU A 215 -23.32 -0.61 -3.47
N VAL A 216 -22.38 -1.41 -3.92
CA VAL A 216 -20.94 -1.09 -3.95
C VAL A 216 -20.48 -0.92 -5.38
N LEU A 217 -19.91 0.24 -5.68
CA LEU A 217 -19.17 0.49 -6.92
C LEU A 217 -17.67 0.50 -6.62
N THR A 218 -16.90 -0.28 -7.37
CA THR A 218 -15.43 -0.34 -7.25
C THR A 218 -14.81 -0.42 -8.64
N GLY A 219 -13.48 -0.27 -8.72
CA GLY A 219 -12.82 -0.34 -10.00
C GLY A 219 -11.30 -0.37 -9.93
N GLU A 220 -10.70 -0.70 -11.06
CA GLU A 220 -9.26 -0.67 -11.27
C GLU A 220 -8.91 -0.51 -12.75
N GLY A 221 -7.62 -0.35 -13.08
CA GLY A 221 -7.18 -0.17 -14.46
C GLY A 221 -7.43 -1.41 -15.32
N LYS A 222 -7.11 -2.60 -14.83
CA LYS A 222 -7.34 -3.88 -15.52
C LYS A 222 -7.83 -4.92 -14.54
N PHE A 223 -9.03 -5.41 -14.76
CA PHE A 223 -9.68 -6.42 -13.94
C PHE A 223 -9.53 -7.80 -14.58
N ASP A 224 -8.60 -8.59 -14.05
CA ASP A 224 -8.26 -9.93 -14.54
C ASP A 224 -8.13 -10.95 -13.41
N SER A 225 -7.72 -12.18 -13.72
CA SER A 225 -7.55 -13.26 -12.74
C SER A 225 -6.55 -12.96 -11.62
N GLN A 226 -5.61 -12.02 -11.82
CA GLN A 226 -4.71 -11.58 -10.76
C GLN A 226 -5.42 -10.66 -9.77
N SER A 227 -6.42 -9.91 -10.22
CA SER A 227 -7.23 -9.01 -9.38
C SER A 227 -8.05 -9.80 -8.35
N LEU A 228 -8.44 -11.05 -8.68
CA LEU A 228 -9.15 -11.95 -7.77
C LEU A 228 -8.27 -12.55 -6.66
N ARG A 229 -6.94 -12.42 -6.76
CA ARG A 229 -5.99 -12.95 -5.77
C ARG A 229 -5.74 -11.99 -4.60
N GLY A 230 -6.82 -11.59 -3.90
CA GLY A 230 -6.72 -10.81 -2.66
C GLY A 230 -6.42 -9.31 -2.83
N LYS A 231 -6.52 -8.75 -4.05
CA LYS A 231 -6.44 -7.31 -4.29
C LYS A 231 -7.70 -6.59 -3.79
N LEU A 232 -7.67 -5.25 -3.80
CA LEU A 232 -8.71 -4.39 -3.24
C LEU A 232 -10.12 -4.77 -3.71
N VAL A 233 -10.32 -4.92 -5.03
CA VAL A 233 -11.63 -5.25 -5.61
C VAL A 233 -12.18 -6.56 -5.07
N ALA A 234 -11.36 -7.63 -5.04
CA ALA A 234 -11.77 -8.94 -4.52
C ALA A 234 -12.12 -8.88 -3.02
N ARG A 235 -11.40 -8.10 -2.23
CA ARG A 235 -11.68 -7.92 -0.79
C ARG A 235 -12.99 -7.16 -0.56
N ILE A 236 -13.23 -6.10 -1.33
CA ILE A 236 -14.47 -5.34 -1.26
C ILE A 236 -15.66 -6.21 -1.69
N ALA A 237 -15.52 -6.98 -2.79
CA ALA A 237 -16.56 -7.88 -3.25
C ALA A 237 -16.87 -8.99 -2.24
N ALA A 238 -15.85 -9.59 -1.63
CA ALA A 238 -16.04 -10.58 -0.57
C ALA A 238 -16.75 -10.01 0.65
N ALA A 239 -16.40 -8.79 1.06
CA ALA A 239 -17.05 -8.11 2.18
C ALA A 239 -18.51 -7.76 1.86
N GLY A 240 -18.80 -7.26 0.64
CA GLY A 240 -20.15 -6.98 0.15
C GLY A 240 -20.98 -8.27 0.01
N GLY A 241 -20.41 -9.33 -0.54
CA GLY A 241 -21.05 -10.64 -0.69
C GLY A 241 -21.44 -11.27 0.65
N ALA A 242 -20.63 -11.09 1.69
CA ALA A 242 -20.94 -11.56 3.04
C ALA A 242 -22.17 -10.86 3.66
N THR A 243 -22.50 -9.63 3.21
CA THR A 243 -23.67 -8.86 3.65
C THR A 243 -24.83 -8.91 2.65
N GLY A 244 -24.66 -9.60 1.51
CA GLY A 244 -25.67 -9.68 0.45
C GLY A 244 -25.79 -8.43 -0.42
N ILE A 245 -24.80 -7.54 -0.36
CA ILE A 245 -24.78 -6.28 -1.11
C ILE A 245 -24.24 -6.51 -2.51
N GLU A 246 -24.95 -5.96 -3.48
CA GLU A 246 -24.53 -6.02 -4.89
C GLU A 246 -23.25 -5.24 -5.12
N THR A 247 -22.27 -5.88 -5.78
CA THR A 247 -20.97 -5.25 -6.11
C THR A 247 -20.79 -5.18 -7.61
N ILE A 248 -20.61 -3.97 -8.13
CA ILE A 248 -20.37 -3.69 -9.54
C ILE A 248 -18.94 -3.15 -9.72
N VAL A 249 -18.22 -3.69 -10.72
CA VAL A 249 -16.85 -3.27 -11.05
C VAL A 249 -16.86 -2.45 -12.35
N LEU A 250 -16.27 -1.25 -12.29
CA LEU A 250 -15.98 -0.42 -13.47
C LEU A 250 -14.46 -0.40 -13.69
N ALA A 251 -13.97 -1.02 -14.75
CA ALA A 251 -12.54 -1.14 -14.99
C ALA A 251 -12.13 -0.68 -16.40
N GLY A 252 -10.87 -0.26 -16.55
CA GLY A 252 -10.33 0.10 -17.86
C GLY A 252 -10.47 -1.05 -18.85
N GLN A 253 -10.13 -2.26 -18.42
CA GLN A 253 -10.36 -3.51 -19.15
C GLN A 253 -10.89 -4.59 -18.21
N VAL A 254 -11.78 -5.45 -18.71
CA VAL A 254 -12.28 -6.64 -18.02
C VAL A 254 -11.98 -7.86 -18.88
N THR A 255 -11.34 -8.88 -18.30
CA THR A 255 -11.00 -10.13 -19.00
C THR A 255 -11.58 -11.37 -18.34
N LEU A 256 -12.36 -11.18 -17.27
CA LEU A 256 -13.02 -12.25 -16.53
C LEU A 256 -14.35 -12.62 -17.17
N SER A 257 -14.68 -13.92 -17.13
CA SER A 257 -15.97 -14.45 -17.53
C SER A 257 -17.03 -14.19 -16.44
N ALA A 258 -18.33 -14.31 -16.84
CA ALA A 258 -19.44 -14.19 -15.90
C ALA A 258 -19.37 -15.19 -14.74
N ASP A 259 -18.91 -16.42 -15.00
CA ASP A 259 -18.76 -17.46 -13.97
C ASP A 259 -17.65 -17.12 -12.94
N GLU A 260 -16.53 -16.53 -13.42
CA GLU A 260 -15.45 -16.07 -12.55
C GLU A 260 -15.90 -14.88 -11.69
N LEU A 261 -16.67 -13.95 -12.25
CA LEU A 261 -17.27 -12.84 -11.50
C LEU A 261 -18.21 -13.33 -10.41
N ALA A 262 -19.14 -14.21 -10.77
CA ALA A 262 -20.10 -14.78 -9.83
C ALA A 262 -19.40 -15.54 -8.69
N SER A 263 -18.36 -16.33 -9.04
CA SER A 263 -17.55 -17.05 -8.03
C SER A 263 -16.80 -16.13 -7.08
N ALA A 264 -16.51 -14.90 -7.51
CA ALA A 264 -15.87 -13.85 -6.71
C ALA A 264 -16.86 -12.98 -5.92
N GLY A 265 -18.17 -13.22 -6.01
CA GLY A 265 -19.21 -12.42 -5.37
C GLY A 265 -19.44 -11.06 -6.05
N ILE A 266 -19.13 -10.96 -7.33
CA ILE A 266 -19.28 -9.73 -8.13
C ILE A 266 -20.52 -9.88 -9.02
N SER A 267 -21.43 -8.93 -8.89
CA SER A 267 -22.71 -8.97 -9.62
C SER A 267 -22.53 -8.67 -11.10
N SER A 268 -21.70 -7.68 -11.44
CA SER A 268 -21.33 -7.36 -12.82
C SER A 268 -20.01 -6.60 -12.89
N ALA A 269 -19.38 -6.65 -14.08
CA ALA A 269 -18.17 -5.88 -14.36
C ALA A 269 -18.27 -5.26 -15.76
N HIS A 270 -17.92 -3.99 -15.89
CA HIS A 270 -18.03 -3.21 -17.10
C HIS A 270 -16.69 -2.65 -17.54
N SER A 271 -16.35 -2.82 -18.82
CA SER A 271 -15.08 -2.38 -19.40
C SER A 271 -15.22 -1.00 -20.03
N ILE A 272 -14.38 -0.05 -19.60
CA ILE A 272 -14.30 1.28 -20.22
C ILE A 272 -13.84 1.17 -21.69
N SER A 273 -12.90 0.27 -22.00
CA SER A 273 -12.40 0.09 -23.36
C SER A 273 -13.45 -0.50 -24.32
N GLU A 274 -14.30 -1.39 -23.84
CA GLU A 274 -15.44 -1.89 -24.61
C GLU A 274 -16.50 -0.82 -24.83
N PHE A 275 -16.84 -0.06 -23.78
CA PHE A 275 -17.77 1.04 -23.85
C PHE A 275 -17.32 2.16 -24.80
N ALA A 276 -16.03 2.52 -24.75
CA ALA A 276 -15.42 3.54 -25.61
C ALA A 276 -15.18 3.05 -27.06
N GLY A 277 -15.19 1.73 -27.28
CA GLY A 277 -14.91 1.10 -28.58
C GLY A 277 -13.41 0.97 -28.88
N SER A 278 -12.51 1.49 -28.06
CA SER A 278 -11.07 1.28 -28.18
C SER A 278 -10.33 1.52 -26.85
N VAL A 279 -9.18 0.86 -26.70
CA VAL A 279 -8.27 1.05 -25.54
C VAL A 279 -7.65 2.45 -25.58
N ASP A 280 -7.28 2.94 -26.77
CA ASP A 280 -6.64 4.26 -26.90
C ASP A 280 -7.58 5.40 -26.45
N LEU A 281 -8.86 5.33 -26.79
CA LEU A 281 -9.85 6.30 -26.34
C LEU A 281 -10.11 6.16 -24.84
N ALA A 282 -10.22 4.93 -24.34
CA ALA A 282 -10.37 4.67 -22.90
C ALA A 282 -9.21 5.22 -22.07
N MET A 283 -7.98 5.22 -22.61
CA MET A 283 -6.80 5.76 -21.91
C MET A 283 -6.67 7.28 -22.07
N SER A 284 -6.87 7.82 -23.28
CA SER A 284 -6.68 9.25 -23.56
C SER A 284 -7.77 10.14 -22.96
N ASP A 285 -8.97 9.59 -22.75
CA ASP A 285 -10.15 10.28 -22.24
C ASP A 285 -10.81 9.51 -21.06
N ALA A 286 -9.98 8.90 -20.21
CA ALA A 286 -10.41 7.93 -19.20
C ALA A 286 -11.50 8.48 -18.25
N ALA A 287 -11.35 9.71 -17.77
CA ALA A 287 -12.28 10.31 -16.81
C ALA A 287 -13.70 10.48 -17.42
N ASN A 288 -13.80 11.03 -18.64
CA ASN A 288 -15.07 11.24 -19.31
C ASN A 288 -15.71 9.90 -19.72
N GLN A 289 -14.93 8.93 -20.20
CA GLN A 289 -15.45 7.61 -20.54
C GLN A 289 -15.95 6.85 -19.30
N LEU A 290 -15.25 6.96 -18.15
CA LEU A 290 -15.68 6.39 -16.89
C LEU A 290 -16.98 7.06 -16.39
N GLU A 291 -17.09 8.38 -16.46
CA GLU A 291 -18.30 9.12 -16.06
C GLU A 291 -19.51 8.67 -16.88
N ARG A 292 -19.38 8.58 -18.19
CA ARG A 292 -20.45 8.13 -19.09
C ARG A 292 -20.85 6.68 -18.86
N LEU A 293 -19.87 5.80 -18.63
CA LEU A 293 -20.12 4.40 -18.29
C LEU A 293 -20.84 4.29 -16.93
N ALA A 294 -20.37 5.01 -15.93
CA ALA A 294 -20.99 5.03 -14.61
C ALA A 294 -22.45 5.55 -14.66
N ALA A 295 -22.71 6.60 -15.42
CA ALA A 295 -24.07 7.12 -15.62
C ALA A 295 -25.00 6.08 -16.26
N ARG A 296 -24.51 5.33 -17.28
CA ARG A 296 -25.28 4.25 -17.88
C ARG A 296 -25.57 3.13 -16.89
N VAL A 297 -24.55 2.63 -16.19
CA VAL A 297 -24.71 1.57 -15.19
C VAL A 297 -25.66 2.00 -14.06
N ALA A 298 -25.62 3.27 -13.63
CA ALA A 298 -26.53 3.79 -12.62
C ALA A 298 -27.99 3.80 -13.12
N ALA A 299 -28.24 4.11 -14.40
CA ALA A 299 -29.57 4.03 -15.00
C ALA A 299 -30.08 2.58 -15.04
N ASP A 300 -29.25 1.63 -15.48
CA ASP A 300 -29.61 0.21 -15.57
C ASP A 300 -29.94 -0.36 -14.16
N VAL A 301 -29.18 0.03 -13.13
CA VAL A 301 -29.43 -0.35 -11.73
C VAL A 301 -30.77 0.23 -11.22
N ALA A 302 -31.04 1.50 -11.54
CA ALA A 302 -32.28 2.16 -11.12
C ALA A 302 -33.53 1.51 -11.75
N GLU A 303 -33.47 1.14 -13.03
CA GLU A 303 -34.55 0.43 -13.73
C GLU A 303 -34.82 -0.94 -13.07
N THR A 304 -33.76 -1.72 -12.82
CA THR A 304 -33.88 -3.03 -12.15
C THR A 304 -34.44 -2.93 -10.73
N ALA A 305 -34.08 -1.87 -9.99
CA ALA A 305 -34.60 -1.65 -8.64
C ALA A 305 -36.10 -1.34 -8.63
N VAL A 306 -36.60 -0.58 -9.63
CA VAL A 306 -38.03 -0.29 -9.78
C VAL A 306 -38.82 -1.57 -10.11
N GLU A 307 -38.33 -2.43 -11.01
CA GLU A 307 -38.96 -3.68 -11.38
C GLU A 307 -39.10 -4.63 -10.15
N ARG A 308 -38.02 -4.79 -9.35
CA ARG A 308 -38.03 -5.60 -8.12
C ARG A 308 -38.95 -5.03 -7.03
N GLY A 309 -39.11 -3.71 -6.97
CA GLY A 309 -40.02 -3.03 -6.02
C GLY A 309 -41.50 -3.26 -6.37
N GLY A 310 -41.86 -3.31 -7.66
CA GLY A 310 -43.21 -3.58 -8.12
C GLY A 310 -43.68 -5.01 -7.89
N GLU A 311 -42.78 -6.01 -7.91
CA GLU A 311 -43.11 -7.42 -7.65
C GLU A 311 -43.37 -7.74 -6.17
N ARG A 312 -43.01 -6.85 -5.24
CA ARG A 312 -43.23 -7.03 -3.78
C ARG A 312 -44.57 -6.45 -3.29
N GLU A 313 -45.27 -5.69 -4.13
CA GLU A 313 -46.57 -5.09 -3.81
C GLU A 313 -47.77 -5.88 -4.40
N GLU A 314 -47.53 -6.92 -5.20
CA GLU A 314 -48.55 -7.90 -5.63
C GLU A 314 -48.49 -9.19 -4.79
#